data_a2b0730e0170aea5a30670455d1d1fd9
#
_entry.id   a2b0730e0170aea5a30670455d1d1fd9
#
_cell.length_a   1.000
_cell.length_b   1.000
_cell.length_c   1.000
_cell.angle_alpha   90.00
_cell.angle_beta   90.00
_cell.angle_gamma   90.00
#
_symmetry.space_group_name_H-M   'P 1'
#
loop_
_entity.id
_entity.type
_entity.pdbx_description
1 polymer ?
#
loop_
_entity_poly.entity_id
_entity_poly.type
_entity_poly.pdbx_seq_one_letter_code
_entity_poly.pdbx_strand_id
1 'polypeptide(L)'
;MPDGALVAKRDAPVGGQAVLEGVMMRGISVWAVAVRRPDGEIEISSEPIRPWATRHRLWRLPVLRGVVALGESLKIGFRALAISANAQLEEDEEGEREEIGGWMWGLTIAFSMLLAVGLFFVVPVGLTSLIKDKLGSPFLFWLVEGVLRTGIFIAYIAAISRLKDLRRVFEYHGAEHKTISCYEAEDELTPARAKLYSRLHPRCGTSFLLIVMVLAIFVFAPIGLPAWYWLVASRIIGIPLIAGLSYEVIKWAGKNRRKRWVRAIMWPGLMLQNLTTREPDEEELAVAIASLEAVLARESPEDAAGQQHIEIVA
;
A
#
# COMPACT_ATOMS: atom_id res chain seq x y z
N MET A 1 19.79 -13.45 -1.41
CA MET A 1 18.64 -12.76 -1.98
C MET A 1 18.42 -13.27 -3.38
N PRO A 2 17.20 -13.59 -3.82
CA PRO A 2 16.94 -13.82 -5.23
C PRO A 2 17.20 -12.49 -5.95
N ASP A 3 17.97 -12.55 -7.00
CA ASP A 3 18.78 -11.45 -7.51
C ASP A 3 18.04 -10.31 -8.23
N GLY A 4 16.71 -10.40 -8.42
CA GLY A 4 15.94 -9.42 -9.16
C GLY A 4 15.91 -8.01 -8.57
N ALA A 5 15.96 -7.86 -7.25
CA ALA A 5 15.97 -6.53 -6.61
C ALA A 5 17.32 -5.78 -6.72
N LEU A 6 18.34 -6.43 -7.29
CA LEU A 6 19.70 -5.88 -7.39
C LEU A 6 19.99 -5.25 -8.74
N VAL A 7 19.12 -5.39 -9.71
CA VAL A 7 19.35 -4.97 -11.10
C VAL A 7 18.76 -3.60 -11.42
N ALA A 8 18.07 -2.95 -10.48
CA ALA A 8 17.57 -1.59 -10.69
C ALA A 8 18.73 -0.63 -11.00
N LYS A 9 18.74 -0.11 -12.21
CA LYS A 9 19.70 0.90 -12.67
C LYS A 9 19.30 2.28 -12.17
N ARG A 10 17.98 2.50 -11.98
CA ARG A 10 17.41 3.74 -11.47
C ARG A 10 16.28 3.46 -10.48
N ASP A 11 15.98 4.44 -9.65
CA ASP A 11 14.73 4.48 -8.88
C ASP A 11 13.68 5.21 -9.72
N ALA A 12 12.75 4.47 -10.29
CA ALA A 12 11.67 5.09 -11.02
C ALA A 12 10.68 5.76 -10.06
N PRO A 13 10.20 6.98 -10.33
CA PRO A 13 9.19 7.64 -9.52
C PRO A 13 7.78 7.09 -9.84
N VAL A 14 7.65 5.77 -9.76
CA VAL A 14 6.42 5.03 -10.03
C VAL A 14 6.14 4.14 -8.84
N GLY A 15 4.87 4.02 -8.49
CA GLY A 15 4.34 3.06 -7.53
C GLY A 15 3.03 2.50 -8.04
N GLY A 16 2.48 1.49 -7.36
CA GLY A 16 1.24 0.89 -7.77
C GLY A 16 0.43 0.29 -6.64
N GLN A 17 -0.69 -0.28 -7.01
CA GLN A 17 -1.61 -1.00 -6.15
C GLN A 17 -2.36 -2.05 -6.98
N ALA A 18 -2.36 -3.30 -6.52
CA ALA A 18 -3.25 -4.30 -7.09
C ALA A 18 -4.72 -3.96 -6.77
N VAL A 19 -5.58 -4.17 -7.74
CA VAL A 19 -7.04 -4.03 -7.65
C VAL A 19 -7.70 -5.32 -8.15
N LEU A 20 -9.02 -5.38 -8.20
CA LEU A 20 -9.73 -6.55 -8.72
C LEU A 20 -9.43 -6.69 -10.20
N GLU A 21 -8.91 -7.85 -10.61
CA GLU A 21 -8.54 -8.19 -11.99
C GLU A 21 -7.66 -7.12 -12.67
N GLY A 22 -6.81 -6.41 -11.88
CA GLY A 22 -6.04 -5.33 -12.45
C GLY A 22 -4.96 -4.73 -11.56
N VAL A 23 -4.30 -3.73 -12.12
CA VAL A 23 -3.25 -2.96 -11.45
C VAL A 23 -3.48 -1.48 -11.69
N MET A 24 -3.41 -0.69 -10.62
CA MET A 24 -3.26 0.75 -10.68
C MET A 24 -1.77 1.10 -10.61
N MET A 25 -1.29 1.93 -11.52
CA MET A 25 0.03 2.53 -11.47
C MET A 25 -0.08 4.03 -11.27
N ARG A 26 0.82 4.58 -10.47
CA ARG A 26 0.89 6.00 -10.16
C ARG A 26 2.27 6.54 -10.52
N GLY A 27 2.30 7.56 -11.38
CA GLY A 27 3.45 8.42 -11.63
C GLY A 27 3.45 9.67 -10.75
N ILE A 28 4.18 10.70 -11.16
CA ILE A 28 4.26 11.99 -10.45
C ILE A 28 3.01 12.84 -10.71
N SER A 29 2.60 12.97 -11.98
CA SER A 29 1.51 13.84 -12.43
C SER A 29 0.28 13.10 -12.93
N VAL A 30 0.38 11.78 -13.13
CA VAL A 30 -0.69 10.94 -13.67
C VAL A 30 -0.76 9.62 -12.90
N TRP A 31 -1.96 9.08 -12.75
CA TRP A 31 -2.18 7.69 -12.38
C TRP A 31 -3.06 7.01 -13.42
N ALA A 32 -2.91 5.72 -13.59
CA ALA A 32 -3.73 4.91 -14.47
C ALA A 32 -4.09 3.61 -13.77
N VAL A 33 -5.24 3.03 -14.15
CA VAL A 33 -5.63 1.69 -13.77
C VAL A 33 -5.95 0.91 -15.03
N ALA A 34 -5.39 -0.28 -15.14
CA ALA A 34 -5.74 -1.25 -16.16
C ALA A 34 -6.42 -2.44 -15.49
N VAL A 35 -7.55 -2.86 -16.01
CA VAL A 35 -8.39 -3.93 -15.47
C VAL A 35 -8.76 -4.87 -16.57
N ARG A 36 -8.64 -6.17 -16.35
CA ARG A 36 -9.15 -7.20 -17.26
C ARG A 36 -10.64 -7.39 -17.01
N ARG A 37 -11.45 -7.18 -18.03
CA ARG A 37 -12.89 -7.39 -18.01
C ARG A 37 -13.23 -8.89 -18.11
N PRO A 38 -14.48 -9.28 -17.77
CA PRO A 38 -14.95 -10.65 -17.93
C PRO A 38 -14.88 -11.17 -19.37
N ASP A 39 -14.99 -10.29 -20.38
CA ASP A 39 -14.83 -10.61 -21.80
C ASP A 39 -13.37 -10.82 -22.24
N GLY A 40 -12.40 -10.58 -21.32
CA GLY A 40 -10.97 -10.74 -21.56
C GLY A 40 -10.26 -9.47 -22.06
N GLU A 41 -10.99 -8.41 -22.42
CA GLU A 41 -10.39 -7.14 -22.83
C GLU A 41 -9.77 -6.38 -21.65
N ILE A 42 -8.75 -5.58 -21.93
CA ILE A 42 -8.10 -4.73 -20.92
C ILE A 42 -8.67 -3.32 -21.05
N GLU A 43 -9.44 -2.92 -20.05
CA GLU A 43 -9.94 -1.56 -19.91
C GLU A 43 -8.92 -0.69 -19.17
N ILE A 44 -8.58 0.49 -19.72
CA ILE A 44 -7.60 1.42 -19.15
C ILE A 44 -8.27 2.75 -18.86
N SER A 45 -8.18 3.20 -17.63
CA SER A 45 -8.58 4.54 -17.19
C SER A 45 -7.39 5.29 -16.62
N SER A 46 -7.22 6.56 -16.97
CA SER A 46 -6.11 7.37 -16.45
C SER A 46 -6.53 8.81 -16.20
N GLU A 47 -6.00 9.39 -15.10
CA GLU A 47 -6.35 10.72 -14.64
C GLU A 47 -5.12 11.49 -14.16
N PRO A 48 -5.14 12.83 -14.30
CA PRO A 48 -4.07 13.67 -13.78
C PRO A 48 -4.12 13.75 -12.26
N ILE A 49 -2.94 13.78 -11.64
CA ILE A 49 -2.76 14.02 -10.21
C ILE A 49 -2.43 15.49 -10.00
N ARG A 50 -3.17 16.15 -9.09
CA ARG A 50 -2.79 17.45 -8.54
C ARG A 50 -2.35 17.24 -7.11
N PRO A 51 -1.04 17.13 -6.83
CA PRO A 51 -0.54 16.78 -5.50
C PRO A 51 -1.03 17.75 -4.43
N TRP A 52 -1.60 17.22 -3.36
CA TRP A 52 -2.11 18.05 -2.26
C TRP A 52 -0.99 18.85 -1.58
N ALA A 53 0.22 18.31 -1.55
CA ALA A 53 1.40 18.99 -1.02
C ALA A 53 1.72 20.31 -1.73
N THR A 54 1.22 20.54 -2.97
CA THR A 54 1.41 21.81 -3.69
C THR A 54 0.48 22.91 -3.20
N ARG A 55 -0.67 22.57 -2.56
CA ARG A 55 -1.71 23.52 -2.14
C ARG A 55 -1.29 24.40 -0.98
N HIS A 56 -0.44 23.91 -0.05
CA HIS A 56 -0.03 24.68 1.11
C HIS A 56 1.40 24.34 1.56
N ARG A 57 2.19 25.34 1.94
CA ARG A 57 3.60 25.15 2.36
C ARG A 57 3.76 24.24 3.59
N LEU A 58 2.82 24.28 4.54
CA LEU A 58 2.84 23.44 5.74
C LEU A 58 2.75 21.94 5.40
N TRP A 59 2.08 21.57 4.32
CA TRP A 59 1.94 20.16 3.90
C TRP A 59 3.24 19.55 3.35
N ARG A 60 4.28 20.38 3.17
CA ARG A 60 5.63 19.94 2.78
C ARG A 60 6.55 19.69 3.97
N LEU A 61 6.11 20.03 5.19
CA LEU A 61 6.90 19.80 6.40
C LEU A 61 7.05 18.28 6.66
N PRO A 62 8.20 17.84 7.20
CA PRO A 62 8.38 16.46 7.62
C PRO A 62 7.20 15.98 8.48
N VAL A 63 6.87 14.71 8.41
CA VAL A 63 5.70 14.06 9.02
C VAL A 63 4.37 14.50 8.38
N LEU A 64 4.06 15.81 8.28
CA LEU A 64 2.82 16.28 7.64
C LEU A 64 2.74 15.88 6.17
N ARG A 65 3.84 15.96 5.44
CA ARG A 65 3.87 15.51 4.04
C ARG A 65 3.56 14.01 3.90
N GLY A 66 3.96 13.19 4.87
CA GLY A 66 3.65 11.76 4.88
C GLY A 66 2.16 11.49 5.10
N VAL A 67 1.52 12.25 6.01
CA VAL A 67 0.06 12.18 6.22
C VAL A 67 -0.70 12.59 4.96
N VAL A 68 -0.26 13.67 4.33
CA VAL A 68 -0.87 14.19 3.10
C VAL A 68 -0.71 13.21 1.95
N ALA A 69 0.50 12.65 1.76
CA ALA A 69 0.79 11.65 0.73
C ALA A 69 -0.05 10.38 0.93
N LEU A 70 -0.18 9.90 2.16
CA LEU A 70 -1.03 8.75 2.49
C LEU A 70 -2.50 9.03 2.17
N GLY A 71 -3.03 10.19 2.57
CA GLY A 71 -4.41 10.57 2.28
C GLY A 71 -4.69 10.65 0.78
N GLU A 72 -3.73 11.17 0.01
CA GLU A 72 -3.82 11.23 -1.45
C GLU A 72 -3.77 9.82 -2.07
N SER A 73 -2.85 8.96 -1.63
CA SER A 73 -2.74 7.57 -2.09
C SER A 73 -4.00 6.77 -1.79
N LEU A 74 -4.57 6.93 -0.59
CA LEU A 74 -5.84 6.27 -0.23
C LEU A 74 -7.00 6.74 -1.13
N LYS A 75 -7.09 8.05 -1.42
CA LYS A 75 -8.12 8.56 -2.33
C LYS A 75 -8.01 7.95 -3.72
N ILE A 76 -6.81 7.92 -4.28
CA ILE A 76 -6.56 7.31 -5.61
C ILE A 76 -6.84 5.81 -5.55
N GLY A 77 -6.35 5.11 -4.52
CA GLY A 77 -6.55 3.66 -4.36
C GLY A 77 -8.02 3.26 -4.25
N PHE A 78 -8.84 4.00 -3.47
CA PHE A 78 -10.28 3.73 -3.39
C PHE A 78 -10.99 4.01 -4.73
N ARG A 79 -10.55 5.04 -5.48
CA ARG A 79 -11.10 5.30 -6.80
C ARG A 79 -10.74 4.21 -7.80
N ALA A 80 -9.49 3.75 -7.79
CA ALA A 80 -9.05 2.63 -8.62
C ALA A 80 -9.79 1.33 -8.29
N LEU A 81 -10.03 1.05 -6.99
CA LEU A 81 -10.87 -0.08 -6.56
C LEU A 81 -12.31 0.04 -7.05
N ALA A 82 -12.90 1.24 -7.02
CA ALA A 82 -14.26 1.45 -7.54
C ALA A 82 -14.33 1.20 -9.05
N ILE A 83 -13.34 1.71 -9.80
CA ILE A 83 -13.26 1.47 -11.26
C ILE A 83 -13.12 -0.03 -11.54
N SER A 84 -12.22 -0.71 -10.83
CA SER A 84 -11.99 -2.14 -11.06
C SER A 84 -13.20 -3.00 -10.69
N ALA A 85 -13.91 -2.67 -9.61
CA ALA A 85 -15.11 -3.40 -9.22
C ALA A 85 -16.24 -3.18 -10.23
N ASN A 86 -16.44 -1.96 -10.70
CA ASN A 86 -17.45 -1.67 -11.74
C ASN A 86 -17.12 -2.34 -13.09
N ALA A 87 -15.82 -2.48 -13.42
CA ALA A 87 -15.38 -3.18 -14.62
C ALA A 87 -15.68 -4.70 -14.59
N GLN A 88 -15.92 -5.28 -13.40
CA GLN A 88 -16.30 -6.69 -13.24
C GLN A 88 -17.82 -6.93 -13.29
N LEU A 89 -18.64 -5.86 -13.36
CA LEU A 89 -20.08 -6.01 -13.47
C LEU A 89 -20.46 -6.41 -14.92
N GLU A 90 -21.42 -7.28 -15.02
CA GLU A 90 -21.99 -7.68 -16.31
C GLU A 90 -22.71 -6.48 -16.95
N GLU A 91 -22.64 -6.37 -18.26
CA GLU A 91 -23.43 -5.43 -19.05
C GLU A 91 -24.84 -6.02 -19.22
N ASP A 92 -25.86 -5.18 -19.11
CA ASP A 92 -27.22 -5.57 -19.40
C ASP A 92 -27.44 -5.75 -20.92
N GLU A 93 -28.67 -6.12 -21.32
CA GLU A 93 -29.02 -6.30 -22.74
C GLU A 93 -28.90 -5.00 -23.57
N GLU A 94 -28.83 -3.84 -22.92
CA GLU A 94 -28.70 -2.51 -23.54
C GLU A 94 -27.21 -2.06 -23.58
N GLY A 95 -26.27 -2.84 -22.98
CA GLY A 95 -24.85 -2.53 -22.89
C GLY A 95 -24.51 -1.54 -21.78
N GLU A 96 -25.44 -1.30 -20.85
CA GLU A 96 -25.23 -0.47 -19.68
C GLU A 96 -24.82 -1.34 -18.47
N ARG A 97 -23.98 -0.77 -17.58
CA ARG A 97 -23.61 -1.41 -16.32
C ARG A 97 -24.31 -0.69 -15.17
N GLU A 98 -24.98 -1.44 -14.31
CA GLU A 98 -25.53 -0.89 -13.08
C GLU A 98 -24.38 -0.61 -12.09
N GLU A 99 -23.79 0.59 -12.17
CA GLU A 99 -22.67 0.99 -11.31
C GLU A 99 -23.05 0.93 -9.83
N ILE A 100 -22.10 0.46 -9.01
CA ILE A 100 -22.27 0.44 -7.55
C ILE A 100 -22.44 1.88 -7.05
N GLY A 101 -23.58 2.20 -6.52
CA GLY A 101 -23.92 3.53 -6.04
C GLY A 101 -22.96 4.03 -4.95
N GLY A 102 -22.64 5.32 -4.99
CA GLY A 102 -21.66 5.93 -4.07
C GLY A 102 -21.98 5.75 -2.58
N TRP A 103 -23.27 5.62 -2.20
CA TRP A 103 -23.66 5.35 -0.82
C TRP A 103 -23.32 3.91 -0.39
N MET A 104 -23.44 2.93 -1.27
CA MET A 104 -23.03 1.55 -1.00
C MET A 104 -21.51 1.45 -0.81
N TRP A 105 -20.75 2.16 -1.65
CA TRP A 105 -19.30 2.30 -1.46
C TRP A 105 -18.99 2.90 -0.09
N GLY A 106 -19.68 3.98 0.30
CA GLY A 106 -19.51 4.62 1.60
C GLY A 106 -19.77 3.67 2.76
N LEU A 107 -20.84 2.87 2.70
CA LEU A 107 -21.16 1.86 3.72
C LEU A 107 -20.13 0.73 3.79
N THR A 108 -19.69 0.24 2.64
CA THR A 108 -18.68 -0.85 2.57
C THR A 108 -17.36 -0.39 3.17
N ILE A 109 -16.92 0.82 2.85
CA ILE A 109 -15.70 1.40 3.41
C ILE A 109 -15.86 1.62 4.92
N ALA A 110 -16.98 2.20 5.37
CA ALA A 110 -17.23 2.44 6.79
C ALA A 110 -17.27 1.13 7.60
N PHE A 111 -17.95 0.11 7.10
CA PHE A 111 -18.01 -1.21 7.74
C PHE A 111 -16.62 -1.87 7.78
N SER A 112 -15.87 -1.83 6.68
CA SER A 112 -14.50 -2.39 6.62
C SER A 112 -13.56 -1.67 7.58
N MET A 113 -13.66 -0.35 7.69
CA MET A 113 -12.88 0.45 8.64
C MET A 113 -13.25 0.11 10.09
N LEU A 114 -14.54 -0.04 10.40
CA LEU A 114 -15.00 -0.45 11.73
C LEU A 114 -14.46 -1.84 12.11
N LEU A 115 -14.52 -2.78 11.18
CA LEU A 115 -13.98 -4.13 11.38
C LEU A 115 -12.47 -4.10 11.59
N ALA A 116 -11.73 -3.32 10.78
CA ALA A 116 -10.28 -3.18 10.92
C ALA A 116 -9.90 -2.55 12.26
N VAL A 117 -10.59 -1.49 12.69
CA VAL A 117 -10.39 -0.88 14.02
C VAL A 117 -10.70 -1.87 15.13
N GLY A 118 -11.79 -2.61 15.03
CA GLY A 118 -12.15 -3.67 15.97
C GLY A 118 -11.04 -4.72 16.08
N LEU A 119 -10.63 -5.29 14.97
CA LEU A 119 -9.66 -6.39 14.92
C LEU A 119 -8.24 -5.96 15.32
N PHE A 120 -7.77 -4.80 14.86
CA PHE A 120 -6.35 -4.40 15.02
C PHE A 120 -6.11 -3.40 16.16
N PHE A 121 -7.15 -2.84 16.77
CA PHE A 121 -7.00 -1.93 17.90
C PHE A 121 -7.78 -2.41 19.13
N VAL A 122 -9.06 -2.73 19.01
CA VAL A 122 -9.88 -3.08 20.16
C VAL A 122 -9.52 -4.48 20.70
N VAL A 123 -9.38 -5.47 19.83
CA VAL A 123 -9.06 -6.85 20.23
C VAL A 123 -7.68 -6.95 20.92
N PRO A 124 -6.57 -6.43 20.38
CA PRO A 124 -5.27 -6.51 21.05
C PRO A 124 -5.26 -5.81 22.40
N VAL A 125 -5.83 -4.60 22.50
CA VAL A 125 -5.94 -3.86 23.74
C VAL A 125 -6.81 -4.61 24.76
N GLY A 126 -7.96 -5.13 24.33
CA GLY A 126 -8.85 -5.91 25.17
C GLY A 126 -8.17 -7.15 25.75
N LEU A 127 -7.55 -7.96 24.90
CA LEU A 127 -6.83 -9.17 25.33
C LEU A 127 -5.67 -8.86 26.28
N THR A 128 -4.87 -7.82 25.98
CA THR A 128 -3.76 -7.42 26.85
C THR A 128 -4.28 -6.88 28.19
N SER A 129 -5.44 -6.23 28.21
CA SER A 129 -6.05 -5.71 29.43
C SER A 129 -6.44 -6.82 30.43
N LEU A 130 -6.73 -8.04 29.96
CA LEU A 130 -7.01 -9.19 30.84
C LEU A 130 -5.83 -9.60 31.71
N ILE A 131 -4.61 -9.25 31.29
CA ILE A 131 -3.37 -9.61 32.00
C ILE A 131 -2.61 -8.37 32.50
N LYS A 132 -3.20 -7.17 32.45
CA LYS A 132 -2.53 -5.90 32.79
C LYS A 132 -1.87 -5.89 34.15
N ASP A 133 -2.54 -6.49 35.18
CA ASP A 133 -2.05 -6.51 36.55
C ASP A 133 -0.80 -7.39 36.73
N LYS A 134 -0.55 -8.32 35.79
CA LYS A 134 0.63 -9.18 35.75
C LYS A 134 1.82 -8.54 35.00
N LEU A 135 1.59 -7.51 34.21
CA LEU A 135 2.61 -6.92 33.35
C LEU A 135 3.51 -5.90 34.07
N GLY A 136 3.11 -5.38 35.23
CA GLY A 136 3.93 -4.57 36.13
C GLY A 136 4.35 -3.19 35.63
N SER A 137 4.26 -2.90 34.31
CA SER A 137 4.60 -1.60 33.76
C SER A 137 3.79 -1.24 32.49
N PRO A 138 3.52 0.06 32.27
CA PRO A 138 2.88 0.52 31.02
C PRO A 138 3.69 0.18 29.76
N PHE A 139 5.01 0.22 29.84
CA PHE A 139 5.87 -0.15 28.71
C PHE A 139 5.67 -1.61 28.31
N LEU A 140 5.64 -2.52 29.28
CA LEU A 140 5.44 -3.95 29.00
C LEU A 140 4.02 -4.22 28.46
N PHE A 141 3.02 -3.46 28.95
CA PHE A 141 1.68 -3.53 28.39
C PHE A 141 1.68 -3.21 26.88
N TRP A 142 2.28 -2.09 26.47
CA TRP A 142 2.31 -1.68 25.06
C TRP A 142 3.20 -2.58 24.19
N LEU A 143 4.25 -3.14 24.76
CA LEU A 143 5.10 -4.11 24.08
C LEU A 143 4.31 -5.40 23.78
N VAL A 144 3.64 -5.97 24.77
CA VAL A 144 2.83 -7.19 24.61
C VAL A 144 1.66 -6.93 23.66
N GLU A 145 0.98 -5.80 23.82
CA GLU A 145 -0.11 -5.39 22.94
C GLU A 145 0.37 -5.23 21.49
N GLY A 146 1.51 -4.58 21.26
CA GLY A 146 2.08 -4.40 19.92
C GLY A 146 2.51 -5.71 19.27
N VAL A 147 3.11 -6.63 20.03
CA VAL A 147 3.45 -7.98 19.56
C VAL A 147 2.18 -8.76 19.21
N LEU A 148 1.16 -8.71 20.08
CA LEU A 148 -0.13 -9.38 19.83
C LEU A 148 -0.82 -8.80 18.59
N ARG A 149 -0.88 -7.49 18.44
CA ARG A 149 -1.41 -6.80 17.24
C ARG A 149 -0.69 -7.26 15.98
N THR A 150 0.63 -7.27 16.01
CA THR A 150 1.45 -7.71 14.87
C THR A 150 1.18 -9.19 14.56
N GLY A 151 1.06 -10.04 15.57
CA GLY A 151 0.70 -11.45 15.41
C GLY A 151 -0.69 -11.65 14.78
N ILE A 152 -1.70 -10.90 15.26
CA ILE A 152 -3.06 -10.90 14.70
C ILE A 152 -3.04 -10.46 13.25
N PHE A 153 -2.28 -9.39 12.92
CA PHE A 153 -2.14 -8.92 11.54
C PHE A 153 -1.51 -9.97 10.62
N ILE A 154 -0.41 -10.58 11.03
CA ILE A 154 0.25 -11.63 10.23
C ILE A 154 -0.69 -12.83 10.05
N ALA A 155 -1.37 -13.25 11.11
CA ALA A 155 -2.35 -14.34 11.07
C ALA A 155 -3.53 -14.02 10.12
N TYR A 156 -4.03 -12.78 10.17
CA TYR A 156 -5.08 -12.30 9.28
C TYR A 156 -4.62 -12.36 7.82
N ILE A 157 -3.45 -11.77 7.50
CA ILE A 157 -2.91 -11.81 6.12
C ILE A 157 -2.70 -13.26 5.67
N ALA A 158 -2.14 -14.12 6.52
CA ALA A 158 -1.95 -15.52 6.19
C ALA A 158 -3.27 -16.29 5.98
N ALA A 159 -4.34 -15.91 6.68
CA ALA A 159 -5.66 -16.48 6.49
C ALA A 159 -6.30 -16.03 5.16
N ILE A 160 -6.34 -14.71 4.91
CA ILE A 160 -6.94 -14.18 3.68
C ILE A 160 -6.15 -14.57 2.42
N SER A 161 -4.82 -14.76 2.53
CA SER A 161 -3.99 -15.20 1.40
C SER A 161 -4.33 -16.62 0.88
N ARG A 162 -5.18 -17.35 1.59
CA ARG A 162 -5.69 -18.68 1.19
C ARG A 162 -7.03 -18.62 0.46
N LEU A 163 -7.72 -17.47 0.51
CA LEU A 163 -8.97 -17.26 -0.21
C LEU A 163 -8.67 -17.13 -1.71
N LYS A 164 -9.45 -17.81 -2.56
CA LYS A 164 -9.21 -17.86 -4.01
C LYS A 164 -9.24 -16.47 -4.66
N ASP A 165 -10.23 -15.66 -4.31
CA ASP A 165 -10.41 -14.33 -4.90
C ASP A 165 -9.27 -13.38 -4.51
N LEU A 166 -8.83 -13.43 -3.24
CA LEU A 166 -7.69 -12.63 -2.77
C LEU A 166 -6.34 -13.15 -3.27
N ARG A 167 -6.24 -14.46 -3.55
CA ARG A 167 -5.04 -15.01 -4.19
C ARG A 167 -4.79 -14.32 -5.54
N ARG A 168 -5.82 -14.11 -6.33
CA ARG A 168 -5.72 -13.43 -7.63
C ARG A 168 -5.26 -11.98 -7.48
N VAL A 169 -5.81 -11.25 -6.50
CA VAL A 169 -5.30 -9.90 -6.17
C VAL A 169 -3.81 -9.93 -5.80
N PHE A 170 -3.34 -10.97 -5.11
CA PHE A 170 -1.92 -11.12 -4.78
C PHE A 170 -1.05 -11.53 -5.98
N GLU A 171 -1.60 -12.16 -6.99
CA GLU A 171 -0.96 -12.42 -8.28
C GLU A 171 -0.77 -11.09 -9.05
N TYR A 172 -1.79 -10.24 -9.13
CA TYR A 172 -1.67 -8.88 -9.66
C TYR A 172 -0.69 -7.99 -8.89
N HIS A 173 -0.61 -8.16 -7.55
CA HIS A 173 0.41 -7.46 -6.76
C HIS A 173 1.83 -7.94 -7.10
N GLY A 174 1.99 -9.23 -7.39
CA GLY A 174 3.24 -9.76 -7.94
C GLY A 174 3.56 -9.20 -9.32
N ALA A 175 2.54 -9.06 -10.18
CA ALA A 175 2.68 -8.47 -11.52
C ALA A 175 3.12 -7.01 -11.46
N GLU A 176 2.53 -6.22 -10.57
CA GLU A 176 2.95 -4.83 -10.30
C GLU A 176 4.44 -4.76 -9.97
N HIS A 177 4.90 -5.54 -8.97
CA HIS A 177 6.30 -5.52 -8.54
C HIS A 177 7.28 -5.93 -9.64
N LYS A 178 6.95 -6.98 -10.41
CA LYS A 178 7.77 -7.45 -11.52
C LYS A 178 7.85 -6.42 -12.64
N THR A 179 6.74 -5.77 -12.96
CA THR A 179 6.66 -4.73 -13.99
C THR A 179 7.48 -3.50 -13.61
N ILE A 180 7.35 -3.02 -12.35
CA ILE A 180 8.15 -1.89 -11.85
C ILE A 180 9.64 -2.26 -11.83
N SER A 181 9.99 -3.47 -11.39
CA SER A 181 11.39 -3.93 -11.37
C SER A 181 12.00 -4.04 -12.77
N CYS A 182 11.23 -4.49 -13.76
CA CYS A 182 11.63 -4.54 -15.16
C CYS A 182 11.89 -3.13 -15.70
N TYR A 183 10.99 -2.20 -15.43
CA TYR A 183 11.14 -0.79 -15.82
C TYR A 183 12.34 -0.11 -15.16
N GLU A 184 12.60 -0.37 -13.88
CA GLU A 184 13.78 0.15 -13.16
C GLU A 184 15.10 -0.42 -13.67
N ALA A 185 15.05 -1.64 -14.20
CA ALA A 185 16.20 -2.26 -14.86
C ALA A 185 16.44 -1.73 -16.27
N GLU A 186 15.57 -0.87 -16.80
CA GLU A 186 15.60 -0.37 -18.17
C GLU A 186 15.57 -1.52 -19.19
N ASP A 187 14.83 -2.59 -18.88
CA ASP A 187 14.59 -3.70 -19.78
C ASP A 187 13.28 -3.47 -20.57
N GLU A 188 13.08 -4.26 -21.61
CA GLU A 188 11.89 -4.19 -22.44
C GLU A 188 10.63 -4.58 -21.66
N LEU A 189 9.60 -3.74 -21.70
CA LEU A 189 8.33 -3.97 -21.00
C LEU A 189 7.49 -4.99 -21.78
N THR A 190 7.86 -6.26 -21.67
CA THR A 190 7.07 -7.38 -22.20
C THR A 190 6.78 -8.38 -21.07
N PRO A 191 5.66 -9.12 -21.11
CA PRO A 191 5.34 -10.13 -20.09
C PRO A 191 6.48 -11.13 -19.88
N ALA A 192 7.10 -11.60 -20.96
CA ALA A 192 8.21 -12.56 -20.92
C ALA A 192 9.43 -11.99 -20.19
N ARG A 193 9.73 -10.69 -20.35
CA ARG A 193 10.86 -10.04 -19.66
C ARG A 193 10.51 -9.73 -18.21
N ALA A 194 9.34 -9.12 -17.95
CA ALA A 194 8.88 -8.81 -16.62
C ALA A 194 8.81 -10.07 -15.72
N LYS A 195 8.47 -11.22 -16.27
CA LYS A 195 8.42 -12.52 -15.57
C LYS A 195 9.74 -12.91 -14.92
N LEU A 196 10.88 -12.46 -15.46
CA LEU A 196 12.22 -12.78 -14.95
C LEU A 196 12.57 -12.02 -13.66
N TYR A 197 11.84 -10.97 -13.33
CA TYR A 197 12.11 -10.14 -12.17
C TYR A 197 11.46 -10.68 -10.89
N SER A 198 11.95 -10.19 -9.75
CA SER A 198 11.43 -10.59 -8.44
C SER A 198 10.06 -9.95 -8.17
N ARG A 199 9.16 -10.74 -7.57
CA ARG A 199 7.89 -10.22 -7.01
C ARG A 199 8.07 -9.53 -5.66
N LEU A 200 9.29 -9.49 -5.10
CA LEU A 200 9.60 -8.76 -3.88
C LEU A 200 10.19 -7.41 -4.24
N HIS A 201 9.57 -6.33 -3.79
CA HIS A 201 10.01 -4.96 -4.10
C HIS A 201 10.22 -4.14 -2.82
N PRO A 202 11.37 -3.43 -2.66
CA PRO A 202 11.72 -2.76 -1.40
C PRO A 202 10.84 -1.55 -1.06
N ARG A 203 10.11 -0.99 -2.02
CA ARG A 203 9.24 0.18 -1.84
C ARG A 203 7.76 -0.16 -1.67
N CYS A 204 7.44 -1.43 -1.49
CA CYS A 204 6.05 -1.87 -1.33
C CYS A 204 5.40 -1.35 -0.05
N GLY A 205 4.14 -0.93 -0.15
CA GLY A 205 3.33 -0.43 0.95
C GLY A 205 3.09 -1.44 2.09
N THR A 206 3.23 -2.76 1.85
CA THR A 206 3.12 -3.75 2.94
C THR A 206 4.27 -3.65 3.95
N SER A 207 5.46 -3.25 3.52
CA SER A 207 6.57 -2.94 4.42
C SER A 207 6.27 -1.71 5.29
N PHE A 208 5.52 -0.73 4.76
CA PHE A 208 5.04 0.43 5.51
C PHE A 208 4.16 0.03 6.70
N LEU A 209 3.22 -0.91 6.51
CA LEU A 209 2.33 -1.36 7.58
C LEU A 209 3.10 -1.98 8.76
N LEU A 210 4.15 -2.75 8.49
CA LEU A 210 4.98 -3.31 9.55
C LEU A 210 5.74 -2.23 10.33
N ILE A 211 6.27 -1.22 9.64
CA ILE A 211 6.93 -0.08 10.28
C ILE A 211 5.95 0.72 11.14
N VAL A 212 4.73 0.95 10.64
CA VAL A 212 3.64 1.58 11.40
C VAL A 212 3.37 0.84 12.71
N MET A 213 3.30 -0.50 12.67
CA MET A 213 3.05 -1.31 13.87
C MET A 213 4.18 -1.20 14.89
N VAL A 214 5.43 -1.26 14.43
CA VAL A 214 6.60 -1.12 15.31
C VAL A 214 6.65 0.29 15.90
N LEU A 215 6.49 1.33 15.10
CA LEU A 215 6.50 2.72 15.59
C LEU A 215 5.35 3.01 16.55
N ALA A 216 4.18 2.36 16.36
CA ALA A 216 3.06 2.51 17.28
C ALA A 216 3.43 2.12 18.72
N ILE A 217 4.25 1.10 18.91
CA ILE A 217 4.72 0.70 20.25
C ILE A 217 5.48 1.86 20.90
N PHE A 218 6.44 2.45 20.19
CA PHE A 218 7.28 3.53 20.70
C PHE A 218 6.52 4.84 20.93
N VAL A 219 5.53 5.14 20.10
CA VAL A 219 4.71 6.36 20.25
C VAL A 219 3.70 6.22 21.39
N PHE A 220 3.11 5.03 21.58
CA PHE A 220 2.08 4.85 22.59
C PHE A 220 2.63 4.44 23.98
N ALA A 221 3.79 3.80 24.05
CA ALA A 221 4.37 3.38 25.32
C ALA A 221 4.60 4.53 26.34
N PRO A 222 5.08 5.72 25.93
CA PRO A 222 5.26 6.84 26.87
C PRO A 222 3.96 7.44 27.40
N ILE A 223 2.83 7.23 26.71
CA ILE A 223 1.51 7.77 27.11
C ILE A 223 0.99 7.07 28.36
N GLY A 224 1.48 5.87 28.66
CA GLY A 224 1.03 5.07 29.79
C GLY A 224 -0.36 4.46 29.54
N LEU A 225 -1.12 4.27 30.62
CA LEU A 225 -2.48 3.71 30.62
C LEU A 225 -3.45 4.72 31.23
N PRO A 226 -3.75 5.83 30.55
CA PRO A 226 -4.67 6.84 31.03
C PRO A 226 -6.14 6.34 30.95
N ALA A 227 -7.08 7.18 31.42
CA ALA A 227 -8.50 6.92 31.27
C ALA A 227 -8.88 6.66 29.77
N TRP A 228 -9.93 5.87 29.54
CA TRP A 228 -10.31 5.38 28.21
C TRP A 228 -10.48 6.49 27.16
N TYR A 229 -11.02 7.66 27.54
CA TYR A 229 -11.22 8.79 26.63
C TYR A 229 -9.87 9.39 26.16
N TRP A 230 -8.86 9.42 27.02
CA TRP A 230 -7.50 9.81 26.64
C TRP A 230 -6.82 8.76 25.73
N LEU A 231 -7.13 7.46 25.95
CA LEU A 231 -6.69 6.42 25.03
C LEU A 231 -7.25 6.65 23.63
N VAL A 232 -8.55 6.95 23.51
CA VAL A 232 -9.16 7.26 22.21
C VAL A 232 -8.55 8.53 21.60
N ALA A 233 -8.47 9.62 22.35
CA ALA A 233 -7.88 10.88 21.87
C ALA A 233 -6.43 10.68 21.38
N SER A 234 -5.63 9.90 22.13
CA SER A 234 -4.25 9.58 21.74
C SER A 234 -4.17 8.80 20.41
N ARG A 235 -5.17 7.98 20.09
CA ARG A 235 -5.22 7.27 18.81
C ARG A 235 -5.56 8.20 17.64
N ILE A 236 -6.50 9.11 17.83
CA ILE A 236 -6.89 10.09 16.81
C ILE A 236 -5.69 10.95 16.40
N ILE A 237 -4.85 11.37 17.35
CA ILE A 237 -3.65 12.18 17.07
C ILE A 237 -2.45 11.28 16.71
N GLY A 238 -2.30 10.15 17.39
CA GLY A 238 -1.15 9.27 17.23
C GLY A 238 -1.11 8.53 15.91
N ILE A 239 -2.26 8.12 15.35
CA ILE A 239 -2.31 7.40 14.07
C ILE A 239 -1.74 8.24 12.92
N PRO A 240 -2.21 9.50 12.69
CA PRO A 240 -1.58 10.37 11.70
C PRO A 240 -0.09 10.62 11.95
N LEU A 241 0.30 10.83 13.21
CA LEU A 241 1.69 11.02 13.58
C LEU A 241 2.55 9.80 13.23
N ILE A 242 2.11 8.60 13.58
CA ILE A 242 2.80 7.34 13.26
C ILE A 242 2.89 7.15 11.75
N ALA A 243 1.81 7.42 11.02
CA ALA A 243 1.80 7.34 9.57
C ALA A 243 2.83 8.28 8.94
N GLY A 244 2.87 9.53 9.38
CA GLY A 244 3.86 10.51 8.92
C GLY A 244 5.29 10.13 9.28
N LEU A 245 5.55 9.63 10.49
CA LEU A 245 6.87 9.14 10.90
C LEU A 245 7.29 7.90 10.09
N SER A 246 6.37 6.98 9.86
CA SER A 246 6.62 5.78 9.04
C SER A 246 7.01 6.15 7.61
N TYR A 247 6.35 7.14 7.05
CA TYR A 247 6.71 7.70 5.74
C TYR A 247 8.16 8.21 5.72
N GLU A 248 8.56 9.00 6.71
CA GLU A 248 9.93 9.51 6.80
C GLU A 248 10.97 8.39 6.97
N VAL A 249 10.64 7.37 7.76
CA VAL A 249 11.50 6.19 7.95
C VAL A 249 11.70 5.44 6.64
N ILE A 250 10.62 5.19 5.89
CA ILE A 250 10.71 4.49 4.58
C ILE A 250 11.50 5.30 3.58
N LYS A 251 11.22 6.59 3.48
CA LYS A 251 11.95 7.51 2.61
C LYS A 251 13.44 7.51 2.92
N TRP A 252 13.79 7.56 4.20
CA TRP A 252 15.17 7.48 4.65
C TRP A 252 15.79 6.12 4.35
N ALA A 253 15.07 5.03 4.61
CA ALA A 253 15.53 3.67 4.33
C ALA A 253 15.76 3.43 2.84
N GLY A 254 14.86 3.91 1.98
CA GLY A 254 15.01 3.88 0.53
C GLY A 254 16.31 4.53 0.06
N LYS A 255 16.62 5.74 0.56
CA LYS A 255 17.88 6.44 0.26
C LYS A 255 19.15 5.72 0.75
N ASN A 256 19.02 4.93 1.82
CA ASN A 256 20.14 4.23 2.46
C ASN A 256 20.15 2.71 2.21
N ARG A 257 19.35 2.21 1.27
CA ARG A 257 19.14 0.76 0.99
C ARG A 257 20.42 -0.02 0.67
N ARG A 258 21.51 0.65 0.26
CA ARG A 258 22.82 0.03 0.01
C ARG A 258 23.53 -0.41 1.30
N LYS A 259 23.17 0.16 2.46
CA LYS A 259 23.77 -0.17 3.77
C LYS A 259 23.22 -1.52 4.26
N ARG A 260 24.11 -2.43 4.67
CA ARG A 260 23.74 -3.79 5.13
C ARG A 260 22.74 -3.80 6.28
N TRP A 261 22.92 -2.92 7.25
CA TRP A 261 22.04 -2.83 8.41
C TRP A 261 20.64 -2.29 8.07
N VAL A 262 20.53 -1.36 7.10
CA VAL A 262 19.22 -0.89 6.61
C VAL A 262 18.48 -2.04 5.93
N ARG A 263 19.17 -2.85 5.12
CA ARG A 263 18.57 -4.04 4.50
C ARG A 263 18.09 -5.06 5.54
N ALA A 264 18.85 -5.23 6.64
CA ALA A 264 18.44 -6.12 7.74
C ALA A 264 17.17 -5.63 8.43
N ILE A 265 17.03 -4.32 8.66
CA ILE A 265 15.81 -3.72 9.23
C ILE A 265 14.61 -3.84 8.28
N MET A 266 14.82 -3.69 6.98
CA MET A 266 13.75 -3.83 5.98
C MET A 266 13.38 -5.28 5.66
N TRP A 267 14.24 -6.24 6.00
CA TRP A 267 14.07 -7.66 5.67
C TRP A 267 12.74 -8.26 6.16
N PRO A 268 12.24 -8.01 7.39
CA PRO A 268 10.93 -8.53 7.81
C PRO A 268 9.78 -8.03 6.93
N GLY A 269 9.84 -6.77 6.47
CA GLY A 269 8.86 -6.22 5.54
C GLY A 269 8.89 -6.91 4.18
N LEU A 270 10.09 -7.21 3.66
CA LEU A 270 10.23 -8.00 2.43
C LEU A 270 9.70 -9.43 2.61
N MET A 271 9.93 -10.06 3.76
CA MET A 271 9.41 -11.41 4.04
C MET A 271 7.87 -11.43 4.11
N LEU A 272 7.26 -10.37 4.62
CA LEU A 272 5.80 -10.23 4.64
C LEU A 272 5.20 -10.27 3.22
N GLN A 273 5.91 -9.75 2.22
CA GLN A 273 5.48 -9.78 0.82
C GLN A 273 5.32 -11.21 0.28
N ASN A 274 5.99 -12.23 0.85
CA ASN A 274 5.74 -13.62 0.48
C ASN A 274 4.30 -14.08 0.79
N LEU A 275 3.61 -13.42 1.72
CA LEU A 275 2.20 -13.68 2.02
C LEU A 275 1.26 -12.83 1.16
N THR A 276 1.68 -11.63 0.76
CA THR A 276 0.85 -10.64 0.07
C THR A 276 1.11 -10.53 -1.43
N THR A 277 2.07 -11.31 -1.96
CA THR A 277 2.33 -11.42 -3.40
C THR A 277 2.34 -12.87 -3.83
N ARG A 278 1.91 -13.14 -5.05
CA ARG A 278 1.98 -14.44 -5.70
C ARG A 278 2.69 -14.32 -7.04
N GLU A 279 3.05 -15.45 -7.62
CA GLU A 279 3.66 -15.48 -8.95
C GLU A 279 2.58 -15.25 -9.98
N PRO A 280 2.66 -14.16 -10.79
CA PRO A 280 1.67 -13.84 -11.80
C PRO A 280 1.86 -14.68 -13.06
N ASP A 281 0.79 -14.83 -13.82
CA ASP A 281 0.83 -15.32 -15.18
C ASP A 281 1.20 -14.21 -16.19
N GLU A 282 1.30 -14.56 -17.47
CA GLU A 282 1.68 -13.58 -18.51
C GLU A 282 0.53 -12.60 -18.84
N GLU A 283 -0.69 -13.00 -18.61
CA GLU A 283 -1.86 -12.15 -18.83
C GLU A 283 -1.95 -11.07 -17.75
N GLU A 284 -1.69 -11.42 -16.50
CA GLU A 284 -1.64 -10.46 -15.39
C GLU A 284 -0.47 -9.47 -15.54
N LEU A 285 0.68 -9.96 -16.04
CA LEU A 285 1.81 -9.10 -16.39
C LEU A 285 1.46 -8.13 -17.52
N ALA A 286 0.71 -8.57 -18.53
CA ALA A 286 0.26 -7.69 -19.63
C ALA A 286 -0.63 -6.55 -19.12
N VAL A 287 -1.54 -6.84 -18.17
CA VAL A 287 -2.38 -5.81 -17.52
C VAL A 287 -1.52 -4.81 -16.71
N ALA A 288 -0.56 -5.29 -15.94
CA ALA A 288 0.33 -4.42 -15.16
C ALA A 288 1.20 -3.53 -16.08
N ILE A 289 1.71 -4.07 -17.19
CA ILE A 289 2.47 -3.32 -18.19
C ILE A 289 1.56 -2.27 -18.84
N ALA A 290 0.35 -2.62 -19.26
CA ALA A 290 -0.60 -1.69 -19.87
C ALA A 290 -0.91 -0.48 -18.96
N SER A 291 -1.06 -0.74 -17.64
CA SER A 291 -1.23 0.33 -16.66
C SER A 291 0.00 1.25 -16.56
N LEU A 292 1.20 0.68 -16.54
CA LEU A 292 2.45 1.45 -16.48
C LEU A 292 2.64 2.27 -17.76
N GLU A 293 2.44 1.68 -18.92
CA GLU A 293 2.56 2.37 -20.22
C GLU A 293 1.58 3.53 -20.33
N ALA A 294 0.34 3.37 -19.83
CA ALA A 294 -0.65 4.44 -19.79
C ALA A 294 -0.21 5.62 -18.92
N VAL A 295 0.51 5.38 -17.82
CA VAL A 295 1.14 6.44 -17.02
C VAL A 295 2.26 7.09 -17.82
N LEU A 296 3.20 6.30 -18.34
CA LEU A 296 4.38 6.81 -19.03
C LEU A 296 4.04 7.63 -20.28
N ALA A 297 2.99 7.24 -21.01
CA ALA A 297 2.52 7.95 -22.20
C ALA A 297 1.95 9.35 -21.91
N ARG A 298 1.48 9.59 -20.66
CA ARG A 298 0.85 10.85 -20.25
C ARG A 298 1.70 11.67 -19.29
N GLU A 299 2.76 11.08 -18.73
CA GLU A 299 3.68 11.80 -17.84
C GLU A 299 4.48 12.82 -18.64
N SER A 300 4.28 14.11 -18.40
CA SER A 300 5.09 15.12 -19.06
C SER A 300 6.45 15.26 -18.35
N PRO A 301 7.56 15.33 -19.09
CA PRO A 301 8.89 15.56 -18.51
C PRO A 301 8.97 16.87 -17.70
N GLU A 302 8.21 17.88 -18.10
CA GLU A 302 8.18 19.20 -17.44
C GLU A 302 7.43 19.13 -16.10
N ASP A 303 6.30 18.45 -16.04
CA ASP A 303 5.55 18.22 -14.80
C ASP A 303 6.34 17.33 -13.83
N ALA A 304 7.00 16.32 -14.36
CA ALA A 304 7.89 15.44 -13.59
C ALA A 304 9.07 16.21 -13.00
N ALA A 305 9.72 17.10 -13.76
CA ALA A 305 10.86 17.90 -13.30
C ALA A 305 10.45 18.91 -12.21
N GLY A 306 9.29 19.56 -12.36
CA GLY A 306 8.77 20.51 -11.37
C GLY A 306 8.33 19.88 -10.05
N GLN A 307 8.10 18.58 -10.02
CA GLN A 307 7.55 17.84 -8.90
C GLN A 307 8.49 16.79 -8.30
N GLN A 308 9.75 16.72 -8.76
CA GLN A 308 10.75 15.72 -8.30
C GLN A 308 10.99 15.69 -6.77
N HIS A 309 10.53 16.69 -6.02
CA HIS A 309 10.59 16.70 -4.56
C HIS A 309 9.38 16.04 -3.89
N ILE A 310 8.37 15.66 -4.66
CA ILE A 310 7.16 14.97 -4.20
C ILE A 310 7.37 13.49 -4.48
N GLU A 311 8.05 12.82 -3.57
CA GLU A 311 8.26 11.37 -3.67
C GLU A 311 6.94 10.64 -3.48
N ILE A 312 6.68 9.70 -4.36
CA ILE A 312 5.53 8.81 -4.33
C ILE A 312 5.88 7.66 -3.40
N VAL A 313 5.00 7.41 -2.43
CA VAL A 313 4.95 6.14 -1.71
C VAL A 313 3.83 5.34 -2.34
N ALA A 314 4.18 4.22 -2.90
CA ALA A 314 3.23 3.23 -3.41
C ALA A 314 2.57 2.50 -2.24
#